data_7a539c351af5d9553a1369e40d41f136
#
_entry.id   7a539c351af5d9553a1369e40d41f136
#
_cell.length_a   1.000
_cell.length_b   1.000
_cell.length_c   1.000
_cell.angle_alpha   90.00
_cell.angle_beta   90.00
_cell.angle_gamma   90.00
#
_symmetry.space_group_name_H-M   'P 1'
#
loop_
_entity.id
_entity.type
_entity.pdbx_description
1 polymer ?
#
loop_
_entity_poly.entity_id
_entity_poly.type
_entity_poly.pdbx_seq_one_letter_code
_entity_poly.pdbx_strand_id
1 'polypeptide(L)'
;MPLALCELQVIFKMSCFSCLIPRPKDDQKKDTAKVQDCNCIPTPAHDDGVSLETRNWNGLYDGNRDDGTKARPKTPTSFTFGQLAVATRNFREANYIGAAGFGKVYKGQLETGELVTVKQLDREDCQVHRKFMAECFILILLRHSNLVTLIGYCLDGDQRLLVYEYMPKGSLEDHLFDPRPPAEPISWNARIKIAVDVARGLEFLHCGAYPDLPFIHWDLKSANILLDMNFNAKLSNFGLAKLGPVATHVSDSVMGTDGYCAPEYAMGGQLTPKSDIFSFGVMLLELITGRKAEQNIAAWGFPNLGDPRKIIQFADPLLQGRFPTHCLKYMLVIAGVCVQERPSNRPQISGIVSVLQYVAAQPYNPD
;
A
#
# COMPACT_ATOMS: atom_id res chain seq x y z
N MET A 1 -18.56 -18.68 -27.32
CA MET A 1 -17.70 -17.84 -26.47
C MET A 1 -18.05 -17.98 -24.97
N PRO A 2 -17.89 -19.15 -24.38
CA PRO A 2 -18.00 -19.32 -22.91
C PRO A 2 -16.70 -19.76 -22.25
N LEU A 3 -15.61 -19.95 -22.97
CA LEU A 3 -14.35 -20.53 -22.44
C LEU A 3 -13.59 -19.60 -21.49
N ALA A 4 -13.54 -18.29 -21.74
CA ALA A 4 -12.77 -17.37 -20.90
C ALA A 4 -13.39 -17.15 -19.51
N LEU A 5 -14.72 -17.26 -19.37
CA LEU A 5 -15.42 -17.23 -18.08
C LEU A 5 -15.25 -18.55 -17.31
N CYS A 6 -15.09 -19.66 -18.04
CA CYS A 6 -14.87 -20.98 -17.46
C CYS A 6 -13.46 -21.13 -16.89
N GLU A 7 -12.45 -20.56 -17.57
CA GLU A 7 -11.04 -20.57 -17.10
C GLU A 7 -10.85 -19.68 -15.86
N LEU A 8 -11.46 -18.50 -15.80
CA LEU A 8 -11.49 -17.69 -14.58
C LEU A 8 -12.22 -18.42 -13.44
N GLN A 9 -13.33 -19.09 -13.72
CA GLN A 9 -14.04 -19.89 -12.72
C GLN A 9 -13.21 -21.08 -12.20
N VAL A 10 -12.31 -21.66 -13.00
CA VAL A 10 -11.41 -22.73 -12.55
C VAL A 10 -10.30 -22.16 -11.67
N ILE A 11 -9.72 -21.03 -12.03
CA ILE A 11 -8.69 -20.35 -11.21
C ILE A 11 -9.30 -19.83 -9.89
N PHE A 12 -10.52 -19.31 -9.91
CA PHE A 12 -11.22 -18.84 -8.71
C PHE A 12 -11.95 -19.95 -7.92
N LYS A 13 -12.26 -21.12 -8.50
CA LYS A 13 -12.84 -22.25 -7.77
C LYS A 13 -11.89 -22.90 -6.77
N MET A 14 -10.60 -22.69 -6.88
CA MET A 14 -9.63 -23.11 -5.87
C MET A 14 -9.62 -22.21 -4.63
N SER A 15 -10.35 -21.09 -4.62
CA SER A 15 -10.53 -20.19 -3.46
C SER A 15 -11.97 -19.71 -3.43
N CYS A 16 -12.87 -20.50 -2.84
CA CYS A 16 -14.20 -20.15 -2.30
C CYS A 16 -14.95 -18.94 -2.92
N PHE A 17 -15.23 -18.95 -4.23
CA PHE A 17 -15.98 -17.89 -4.92
C PHE A 17 -17.41 -18.30 -5.29
N SER A 18 -18.05 -19.11 -4.44
CA SER A 18 -19.41 -19.65 -4.68
C SER A 18 -20.56 -18.64 -4.46
N CYS A 19 -20.28 -17.35 -4.16
CA CYS A 19 -21.31 -16.40 -3.68
C CYS A 19 -21.55 -15.18 -4.59
N LEU A 20 -21.09 -15.13 -5.83
CA LEU A 20 -21.27 -13.96 -6.69
C LEU A 20 -22.35 -14.11 -7.79
N ILE A 21 -23.43 -14.83 -7.51
CA ILE A 21 -24.65 -14.79 -8.31
C ILE A 21 -25.77 -14.24 -7.43
N PRO A 22 -26.44 -13.12 -7.77
CA PRO A 22 -27.60 -12.66 -7.01
C PRO A 22 -28.72 -13.68 -7.16
N ARG A 23 -29.16 -14.28 -6.05
CA ARG A 23 -30.43 -15.03 -6.01
C ARG A 23 -31.59 -14.05 -5.87
N PRO A 24 -32.77 -14.36 -6.46
CA PRO A 24 -33.97 -13.55 -6.30
C PRO A 24 -34.40 -13.52 -4.84
N LYS A 25 -34.98 -12.41 -4.45
CA LYS A 25 -35.57 -12.19 -3.12
C LYS A 25 -36.73 -13.17 -2.90
N ASP A 26 -36.68 -13.89 -1.80
CA ASP A 26 -37.87 -14.46 -1.17
C ASP A 26 -37.98 -14.01 0.28
N ASP A 27 -39.24 -13.76 0.67
CA ASP A 27 -39.69 -13.00 1.82
C ASP A 27 -39.54 -13.71 3.17
N GLN A 28 -39.37 -12.85 4.16
CA GLN A 28 -39.87 -12.89 5.55
C GLN A 28 -39.63 -14.13 6.44
N LYS A 29 -38.92 -13.89 7.56
CA LYS A 29 -39.51 -14.14 8.91
C LYS A 29 -38.73 -13.37 9.98
N LYS A 30 -39.50 -12.67 10.80
CA LYS A 30 -39.11 -12.01 12.06
C LYS A 30 -38.82 -13.07 13.10
N ASP A 31 -37.75 -12.87 13.87
CA ASP A 31 -37.71 -13.33 15.26
C ASP A 31 -36.98 -12.33 16.14
N THR A 32 -37.71 -11.89 17.13
CA THR A 32 -37.35 -10.97 18.21
C THR A 32 -36.62 -11.73 19.31
N ALA A 33 -35.47 -11.26 19.73
CA ALA A 33 -34.86 -11.68 20.99
C ALA A 33 -34.21 -10.50 21.71
N LYS A 34 -34.62 -10.36 22.93
CA LYS A 34 -34.51 -9.45 24.03
C LYS A 34 -33.12 -8.86 24.28
N VAL A 35 -33.17 -7.55 24.54
CA VAL A 35 -32.16 -6.74 25.23
C VAL A 35 -32.02 -7.23 26.68
N GLN A 36 -30.78 -7.39 27.11
CA GLN A 36 -30.46 -7.49 28.54
C GLN A 36 -29.34 -6.50 28.86
N ASP A 37 -29.70 -5.53 29.68
CA ASP A 37 -28.81 -4.52 30.28
C ASP A 37 -27.71 -5.18 31.12
N CYS A 38 -26.48 -4.68 31.00
CA CYS A 38 -25.47 -4.83 32.05
C CYS A 38 -24.64 -3.55 32.21
N ASN A 39 -24.83 -3.01 33.34
CA ASN A 39 -24.25 -1.93 34.12
C ASN A 39 -22.80 -1.50 33.85
N CYS A 40 -22.68 -0.19 33.92
CA CYS A 40 -21.46 0.62 34.09
C CYS A 40 -20.62 0.20 35.30
N ILE A 41 -19.30 0.13 35.11
CA ILE A 41 -18.30 0.22 36.18
C ILE A 41 -17.29 1.34 35.79
N PRO A 42 -16.93 2.22 36.74
CA PRO A 42 -16.22 3.47 36.46
C PRO A 42 -14.72 3.27 36.27
N THR A 43 -14.14 4.11 35.44
CA THR A 43 -12.70 4.29 35.23
C THR A 43 -11.99 4.77 36.49
N PRO A 44 -10.79 4.24 36.81
CA PRO A 44 -9.82 4.99 37.56
C PRO A 44 -8.84 5.71 36.61
N ALA A 45 -8.73 7.00 36.82
CA ALA A 45 -7.61 7.79 36.34
C ALA A 45 -6.33 7.32 37.06
N HIS A 46 -5.33 6.90 36.31
CA HIS A 46 -3.95 6.95 36.77
C HIS A 46 -3.02 7.25 35.59
N ASP A 47 -2.42 8.39 35.72
CA ASP A 47 -1.24 8.89 35.07
C ASP A 47 -0.06 7.98 35.51
N ASP A 48 0.48 7.18 34.58
CA ASP A 48 1.76 6.54 34.78
C ASP A 48 2.61 6.75 33.54
N GLY A 49 3.48 7.76 33.67
CA GLY A 49 4.57 8.03 32.78
C GLY A 49 5.46 6.79 32.62
N VAL A 50 5.28 6.06 31.53
CA VAL A 50 6.24 5.02 31.14
C VAL A 50 7.41 5.70 30.46
N SER A 51 8.42 5.99 31.26
CA SER A 51 9.78 6.27 30.82
C SER A 51 10.28 5.05 30.03
N LEU A 52 10.27 5.16 28.70
CA LEU A 52 10.99 4.23 27.83
C LEU A 52 12.47 4.60 27.88
N GLU A 53 13.13 4.19 28.98
CA GLU A 53 14.58 4.10 29.01
C GLU A 53 15.05 3.20 27.87
N THR A 54 16.09 3.66 27.21
CA THR A 54 16.87 2.99 26.18
C THR A 54 17.34 1.60 26.62
N ARG A 55 16.44 0.63 26.63
CA ARG A 55 16.81 -0.77 26.82
C ARG A 55 17.38 -1.30 25.51
N ASN A 56 18.63 -1.66 25.64
CA ASN A 56 19.52 -2.34 24.71
C ASN A 56 18.78 -3.21 23.67
N TRP A 57 18.68 -2.72 22.43
CA TRP A 57 17.98 -3.34 21.29
C TRP A 57 18.63 -4.64 20.80
N ASN A 58 19.78 -5.03 21.39
CA ASN A 58 20.53 -6.22 21.01
C ASN A 58 19.89 -7.55 21.47
N GLY A 59 18.81 -7.51 22.26
CA GLY A 59 18.17 -8.72 22.82
C GLY A 59 17.04 -9.33 22.01
N LEU A 60 16.57 -8.68 20.94
CA LEU A 60 15.44 -9.16 20.13
C LEU A 60 15.85 -10.02 18.91
N TYR A 61 17.15 -10.27 18.72
CA TYR A 61 17.70 -11.00 17.58
C TYR A 61 18.33 -12.37 17.92
N ASP A 62 17.94 -13.00 19.03
CA ASP A 62 18.42 -14.35 19.33
C ASP A 62 17.37 -15.41 18.95
N GLY A 63 17.13 -15.53 17.66
CA GLY A 63 16.37 -16.58 17.01
C GLY A 63 17.27 -17.40 16.09
N ASN A 64 17.96 -18.35 16.69
CA ASN A 64 18.85 -19.33 16.08
C ASN A 64 18.15 -20.13 14.96
N ARG A 65 18.34 -19.72 13.69
CA ARG A 65 18.20 -20.58 12.49
C ARG A 65 19.37 -20.29 11.57
N ASP A 66 20.39 -21.10 11.73
CA ASP A 66 21.58 -21.14 10.90
C ASP A 66 21.20 -21.83 9.57
N ASP A 67 20.90 -21.04 8.54
CA ASP A 67 20.85 -21.47 7.14
C ASP A 67 21.93 -20.70 6.38
N GLY A 68 22.99 -21.42 6.08
CA GLY A 68 24.35 -20.97 5.76
C GLY A 68 24.54 -20.26 4.41
N THR A 69 23.59 -19.45 3.86
CA THR A 69 23.78 -18.78 2.55
C THR A 69 23.14 -17.40 2.39
N LYS A 70 22.61 -16.77 3.42
CA LYS A 70 22.07 -15.40 3.29
C LYS A 70 22.91 -14.39 4.08
N ALA A 71 23.45 -13.39 3.37
CA ALA A 71 24.11 -12.23 3.98
C ALA A 71 23.24 -11.70 5.13
N ARG A 72 23.83 -11.55 6.33
CA ARG A 72 23.11 -10.99 7.51
C ARG A 72 22.47 -9.66 7.11
N PRO A 73 21.19 -9.44 7.40
CA PRO A 73 20.53 -8.19 7.11
C PRO A 73 21.27 -7.06 7.82
N LYS A 74 21.74 -6.06 7.07
CA LYS A 74 22.40 -4.88 7.66
C LYS A 74 21.38 -4.20 8.57
N THR A 75 21.68 -4.05 9.86
CA THR A 75 20.88 -3.22 10.78
C THR A 75 20.89 -1.78 10.28
N PRO A 76 19.75 -1.04 10.35
CA PRO A 76 19.73 0.37 9.97
C PRO A 76 20.77 1.18 10.73
N THR A 77 21.45 2.07 10.03
CA THR A 77 22.52 2.91 10.59
C THR A 77 21.91 4.09 11.36
N SER A 78 22.42 4.37 12.56
CA SER A 78 22.11 5.62 13.25
C SER A 78 23.01 6.73 12.68
N PHE A 79 22.40 7.77 12.11
CA PHE A 79 23.10 8.94 11.59
C PHE A 79 22.95 10.13 12.54
N THR A 80 23.94 10.99 12.60
CA THR A 80 23.82 12.31 13.21
C THR A 80 23.11 13.29 12.26
N PHE A 81 22.48 14.32 12.80
CA PHE A 81 21.90 15.39 12.00
C PHE A 81 22.95 16.06 11.08
N GLY A 82 24.17 16.26 11.59
CA GLY A 82 25.29 16.83 10.82
C GLY A 82 25.64 15.99 9.59
N GLN A 83 25.70 14.66 9.71
CA GLN A 83 25.95 13.76 8.58
C GLN A 83 24.85 13.88 7.51
N LEU A 84 23.59 13.95 7.92
CA LEU A 84 22.48 14.08 6.97
C LEU A 84 22.39 15.49 6.38
N ALA A 85 22.78 16.53 7.12
CA ALA A 85 22.90 17.88 6.59
C ALA A 85 23.99 17.93 5.50
N VAL A 86 25.15 17.30 5.72
CA VAL A 86 26.19 17.20 4.68
C VAL A 86 25.67 16.42 3.46
N ALA A 87 25.06 15.24 3.67
CA ALA A 87 24.53 14.40 2.61
C ALA A 87 23.50 15.12 1.72
N THR A 88 22.66 15.98 2.31
CA THR A 88 21.60 16.74 1.62
C THR A 88 22.05 18.15 1.21
N ARG A 89 23.31 18.52 1.48
CA ARG A 89 23.85 19.87 1.28
C ARG A 89 23.03 20.93 2.01
N ASN A 90 22.85 20.74 3.32
CA ASN A 90 22.02 21.55 4.24
C ASN A 90 20.55 21.63 3.80
N PHE A 91 19.96 20.50 3.36
CA PHE A 91 18.55 20.41 2.97
C PHE A 91 18.15 21.49 1.96
N ARG A 92 19.09 21.83 1.04
CA ARG A 92 18.87 22.89 0.07
C ARG A 92 17.72 22.55 -0.87
N GLU A 93 17.05 23.58 -1.38
CA GLU A 93 15.91 23.47 -2.29
C GLU A 93 16.20 22.63 -3.54
N ALA A 94 17.40 22.72 -4.10
CA ALA A 94 17.80 21.93 -5.27
C ALA A 94 17.86 20.40 -5.01
N ASN A 95 17.86 19.98 -3.74
CA ASN A 95 17.80 18.59 -3.34
C ASN A 95 16.42 18.17 -2.82
N TYR A 96 15.49 19.12 -2.69
CA TYR A 96 14.11 18.85 -2.35
C TYR A 96 13.43 18.08 -3.49
N ILE A 97 12.83 16.93 -3.18
CA ILE A 97 12.18 16.06 -4.16
C ILE A 97 10.68 15.87 -3.88
N GLY A 98 10.18 16.46 -2.81
CA GLY A 98 8.74 16.44 -2.51
C GLY A 98 8.43 16.39 -1.03
N ALA A 99 7.15 16.28 -0.72
CA ALA A 99 6.64 16.03 0.62
C ALA A 99 5.96 14.66 0.65
N ALA A 100 6.17 13.90 1.71
CA ALA A 100 5.55 12.59 1.88
C ALA A 100 5.03 12.43 3.32
N GLY A 101 3.74 12.22 3.46
CA GLY A 101 3.10 12.14 4.77
C GLY A 101 3.28 13.45 5.53
N PHE A 102 4.02 13.41 6.66
CA PHE A 102 4.22 14.55 7.56
C PHE A 102 5.68 15.03 7.54
N GLY A 103 6.29 15.10 6.36
CA GLY A 103 7.69 15.52 6.26
C GLY A 103 8.13 15.96 4.88
N LYS A 104 9.26 16.65 4.85
CA LYS A 104 9.95 17.06 3.63
C LYS A 104 10.93 15.98 3.20
N VAL A 105 11.02 15.72 1.91
CA VAL A 105 11.85 14.66 1.33
C VAL A 105 12.95 15.26 0.48
N TYR A 106 14.17 14.81 0.72
CA TYR A 106 15.37 15.31 0.04
C TYR A 106 16.18 14.17 -0.56
N LYS A 107 16.75 14.40 -1.71
CA LYS A 107 17.81 13.57 -2.26
C LYS A 107 19.12 13.86 -1.52
N GLY A 108 19.81 12.80 -1.10
CA GLY A 108 21.12 12.89 -0.44
C GLY A 108 22.14 11.97 -1.07
N GLN A 109 23.41 12.24 -0.77
CA GLN A 109 24.52 11.36 -1.10
C GLN A 109 25.37 11.18 0.16
N LEU A 110 25.49 9.95 0.64
CA LEU A 110 26.31 9.61 1.80
C LEU A 110 27.80 9.74 1.45
N GLU A 111 28.65 9.80 2.46
CA GLU A 111 30.11 9.81 2.31
C GLU A 111 30.64 8.59 1.52
N THR A 112 29.91 7.48 1.59
CA THR A 112 30.19 6.27 0.78
C THR A 112 29.95 6.42 -0.70
N GLY A 113 29.36 7.55 -1.14
CA GLY A 113 28.91 7.79 -2.51
C GLY A 113 27.50 7.25 -2.80
N GLU A 114 26.88 6.52 -1.87
CA GLU A 114 25.54 5.96 -2.03
C GLU A 114 24.48 7.07 -2.09
N LEU A 115 23.60 7.01 -3.10
CA LEU A 115 22.45 7.90 -3.21
C LEU A 115 21.33 7.41 -2.29
N VAL A 116 20.77 8.34 -1.51
CA VAL A 116 19.73 8.07 -0.53
C VAL A 116 18.59 9.08 -0.63
N THR A 117 17.44 8.71 -0.08
CA THR A 117 16.33 9.62 0.18
C THR A 117 16.29 9.91 1.68
N VAL A 118 16.29 11.18 2.06
CA VAL A 118 16.20 11.63 3.45
C VAL A 118 14.85 12.30 3.68
N LYS A 119 13.99 11.68 4.50
CA LYS A 119 12.71 12.24 4.92
C LYS A 119 12.89 12.91 6.27
N GLN A 120 12.71 14.22 6.32
CA GLN A 120 12.73 15.03 7.54
C GLN A 120 11.30 15.26 7.99
N LEU A 121 10.92 14.68 9.13
CA LEU A 121 9.59 14.81 9.68
C LEU A 121 9.37 16.20 10.30
N ASP A 122 8.13 16.70 10.20
CA ASP A 122 7.75 18.00 10.74
C ASP A 122 7.74 17.96 12.27
N ARG A 123 8.46 18.87 12.91
CA ARG A 123 8.58 18.96 14.37
C ARG A 123 7.30 19.47 15.06
N GLU A 124 6.47 20.20 14.35
CA GLU A 124 5.25 20.78 14.89
C GLU A 124 4.12 19.75 15.01
N ASP A 125 4.22 18.61 14.33
CA ASP A 125 3.24 17.53 14.46
C ASP A 125 3.44 16.78 15.79
N CYS A 126 2.47 16.91 16.68
CA CYS A 126 2.48 16.22 17.99
C CYS A 126 2.53 14.69 17.88
N GLN A 127 2.18 14.12 16.72
CA GLN A 127 2.25 12.68 16.45
C GLN A 127 3.55 12.25 15.75
N VAL A 128 4.48 13.18 15.46
CA VAL A 128 5.67 12.90 14.66
C VAL A 128 6.53 11.77 15.25
N HIS A 129 6.73 11.77 16.55
CA HIS A 129 7.52 10.73 17.20
C HIS A 129 6.88 9.34 17.05
N ARG A 130 5.57 9.25 17.20
CA ARG A 130 4.81 8.00 17.05
C ARG A 130 4.88 7.47 15.62
N LYS A 131 4.71 8.35 14.64
CA LYS A 131 4.79 7.99 13.21
C LYS A 131 6.21 7.55 12.82
N PHE A 132 7.23 8.28 13.31
CA PHE A 132 8.63 7.92 13.12
C PHE A 132 8.94 6.53 13.68
N MET A 133 8.55 6.28 14.95
CA MET A 133 8.80 4.98 15.59
C MET A 133 8.06 3.84 14.86
N ALA A 134 6.82 4.05 14.43
CA ALA A 134 6.06 3.05 13.69
C ALA A 134 6.76 2.70 12.36
N GLU A 135 7.19 3.69 11.59
CA GLU A 135 7.86 3.49 10.30
C GLU A 135 9.23 2.81 10.47
N CYS A 136 10.03 3.24 11.47
CA CYS A 136 11.27 2.56 11.83
C CYS A 136 11.05 1.11 12.20
N PHE A 137 10.13 0.84 13.14
CA PHE A 137 9.86 -0.51 13.65
C PHE A 137 9.44 -1.45 12.53
N ILE A 138 8.50 -1.03 11.69
CA ILE A 138 8.00 -1.85 10.59
C ILE A 138 9.12 -2.15 9.59
N LEU A 139 9.87 -1.16 9.13
CA LEU A 139 10.89 -1.36 8.11
C LEU A 139 12.18 -2.03 8.62
N ILE A 140 12.41 -2.05 9.93
CA ILE A 140 13.45 -2.87 10.54
C ILE A 140 13.04 -4.35 10.53
N LEU A 141 11.79 -4.63 10.86
CA LEU A 141 11.27 -6.00 10.93
C LEU A 141 10.95 -6.59 9.55
N LEU A 142 10.42 -5.75 8.65
CA LEU A 142 9.88 -6.20 7.37
C LEU A 142 10.83 -5.83 6.23
N ARG A 143 11.45 -6.85 5.62
CA ARG A 143 12.29 -6.67 4.43
C ARG A 143 11.74 -7.50 3.28
N HIS A 144 11.43 -6.81 2.19
CA HIS A 144 10.90 -7.45 0.98
C HIS A 144 11.31 -6.64 -0.26
N SER A 145 11.47 -7.30 -1.41
CA SER A 145 11.84 -6.65 -2.68
C SER A 145 10.87 -5.53 -3.09
N ASN A 146 9.61 -5.63 -2.70
CA ASN A 146 8.56 -4.66 -3.02
C ASN A 146 8.18 -3.76 -1.82
N LEU A 147 9.04 -3.66 -0.81
CA LEU A 147 8.99 -2.64 0.24
C LEU A 147 10.24 -1.76 0.16
N VAL A 148 10.09 -0.46 0.42
CA VAL A 148 11.23 0.45 0.48
C VAL A 148 12.19 0.04 1.60
N THR A 149 13.49 0.11 1.33
CA THR A 149 14.52 -0.27 2.31
C THR A 149 14.88 0.91 3.19
N LEU A 150 14.74 0.75 4.51
CA LEU A 150 15.29 1.69 5.48
C LEU A 150 16.79 1.46 5.63
N ILE A 151 17.61 2.45 5.26
CA ILE A 151 19.08 2.45 5.38
C ILE A 151 19.48 2.90 6.78
N GLY A 152 18.77 3.89 7.34
CA GLY A 152 19.06 4.40 8.66
C GLY A 152 18.09 5.47 9.14
N TYR A 153 18.43 6.07 10.27
CA TYR A 153 17.60 7.08 10.94
C TYR A 153 18.46 8.07 11.74
N CYS A 154 17.88 9.23 12.09
CA CYS A 154 18.45 10.21 13.01
C CYS A 154 17.45 10.57 14.11
N LEU A 155 17.96 10.61 15.36
CA LEU A 155 17.24 10.93 16.58
C LEU A 155 17.90 12.06 17.38
N ASP A 156 18.68 12.91 16.75
CA ASP A 156 19.42 14.00 17.44
C ASP A 156 18.44 15.08 17.93
N GLY A 157 18.37 15.28 19.23
CA GLY A 157 17.47 16.25 19.87
C GLY A 157 16.02 16.07 19.36
N ASP A 158 15.45 17.14 18.84
CA ASP A 158 14.08 17.14 18.28
C ASP A 158 14.02 16.65 16.83
N GLN A 159 15.17 16.33 16.23
CA GLN A 159 15.20 15.88 14.84
C GLN A 159 14.70 14.45 14.71
N ARG A 160 13.86 14.21 13.71
CA ARG A 160 13.36 12.88 13.32
C ARG A 160 13.51 12.74 11.83
N LEU A 161 14.56 12.05 11.41
CA LEU A 161 14.85 11.82 10.01
C LEU A 161 14.93 10.32 9.71
N LEU A 162 14.38 9.94 8.56
CA LEU A 162 14.45 8.59 8.02
C LEU A 162 15.25 8.59 6.74
N VAL A 163 16.14 7.61 6.57
CA VAL A 163 17.02 7.48 5.41
C VAL A 163 16.67 6.19 4.66
N TYR A 164 16.24 6.33 3.42
CA TYR A 164 15.84 5.23 2.56
C TYR A 164 16.73 5.08 1.35
N GLU A 165 16.66 3.91 0.70
CA GLU A 165 17.17 3.77 -0.65
C GLU A 165 16.58 4.84 -1.59
N TYR A 166 17.39 5.30 -2.54
CA TYR A 166 16.92 6.29 -3.50
C TYR A 166 16.15 5.64 -4.64
N MET A 167 14.91 6.10 -4.85
CA MET A 167 14.03 5.63 -5.92
C MET A 167 13.99 6.67 -7.05
N PRO A 168 14.79 6.47 -8.12
CA PRO A 168 15.12 7.54 -9.08
C PRO A 168 13.95 7.97 -9.97
N LYS A 169 12.92 7.15 -10.11
CA LYS A 169 11.73 7.49 -10.90
C LYS A 169 10.63 8.16 -10.06
N GLY A 170 10.81 8.31 -8.73
CA GLY A 170 9.80 8.96 -7.88
C GLY A 170 8.55 8.10 -7.70
N SER A 171 7.39 8.74 -7.55
CA SER A 171 6.12 8.07 -7.28
C SER A 171 5.37 7.65 -8.54
N LEU A 172 4.52 6.63 -8.41
CA LEU A 172 3.59 6.24 -9.48
C LEU A 172 2.62 7.38 -9.83
N GLU A 173 2.22 8.18 -8.84
CA GLU A 173 1.34 9.33 -9.03
C GLU A 173 1.93 10.34 -10.00
N ASP A 174 3.22 10.69 -9.85
CA ASP A 174 3.92 11.63 -10.74
C ASP A 174 3.87 11.16 -12.19
N HIS A 175 4.03 9.86 -12.42
CA HIS A 175 4.01 9.28 -13.77
C HIS A 175 2.63 9.18 -14.40
N LEU A 176 1.58 9.01 -13.59
CA LEU A 176 0.22 8.88 -14.09
C LEU A 176 -0.43 10.24 -14.37
N PHE A 177 -0.18 11.24 -13.50
CA PHE A 177 -0.97 12.47 -13.49
C PHE A 177 -0.17 13.76 -13.75
N ASP A 178 1.16 13.71 -13.63
CA ASP A 178 2.05 14.83 -13.94
C ASP A 178 3.30 14.36 -14.72
N PRO A 179 3.12 13.71 -15.89
CA PRO A 179 4.24 13.26 -16.70
C PRO A 179 5.02 14.46 -17.22
N ARG A 180 6.15 14.77 -16.58
CA ARG A 180 7.03 15.90 -16.99
C ARG A 180 7.78 15.54 -18.26
N PRO A 181 7.71 16.35 -19.32
CA PRO A 181 8.53 16.13 -20.51
C PRO A 181 10.04 16.05 -20.17
N PRO A 182 10.82 15.14 -20.78
CA PRO A 182 10.48 14.26 -21.91
C PRO A 182 9.97 12.86 -21.50
N ALA A 183 9.33 12.71 -20.33
CA ALA A 183 8.87 11.40 -19.86
C ALA A 183 7.78 10.84 -20.77
N GLU A 184 7.99 9.63 -21.26
CA GLU A 184 6.95 8.89 -21.96
C GLU A 184 5.94 8.30 -20.96
N PRO A 185 4.65 8.15 -21.35
CA PRO A 185 3.66 7.49 -20.51
C PRO A 185 4.08 6.06 -20.17
N ILE A 186 3.78 5.63 -18.95
CA ILE A 186 4.04 4.25 -18.52
C ILE A 186 3.35 3.28 -19.47
N SER A 187 4.12 2.38 -20.11
CA SER A 187 3.60 1.38 -21.03
C SER A 187 2.68 0.38 -20.32
N TRP A 188 1.83 -0.32 -21.09
CA TRP A 188 0.94 -1.35 -20.54
C TRP A 188 1.71 -2.41 -19.74
N ASN A 189 2.81 -2.94 -20.29
CA ASN A 189 3.61 -3.96 -19.61
C ASN A 189 4.19 -3.47 -18.28
N ALA A 190 4.65 -2.22 -18.23
CA ALA A 190 5.15 -1.62 -16.99
C ALA A 190 4.02 -1.42 -15.96
N ARG A 191 2.80 -1.06 -16.38
CA ARG A 191 1.63 -0.95 -15.48
C ARG A 191 1.26 -2.30 -14.87
N ILE A 192 1.26 -3.38 -15.66
CA ILE A 192 1.02 -4.73 -15.14
C ILE A 192 2.12 -5.14 -14.15
N LYS A 193 3.38 -4.88 -14.48
CA LYS A 193 4.51 -5.17 -13.59
C LYS A 193 4.38 -4.44 -12.26
N ILE A 194 4.05 -3.14 -12.28
CA ILE A 194 3.81 -2.34 -11.08
C ILE A 194 2.67 -2.95 -10.25
N ALA A 195 1.55 -3.34 -10.89
CA ALA A 195 0.44 -3.96 -10.18
C ALA A 195 0.83 -5.28 -9.49
N VAL A 196 1.64 -6.12 -10.16
CA VAL A 196 2.17 -7.37 -9.58
C VAL A 196 3.08 -7.07 -8.39
N ASP A 197 3.99 -6.11 -8.53
CA ASP A 197 4.97 -5.75 -7.50
C ASP A 197 4.26 -5.22 -6.24
N VAL A 198 3.27 -4.32 -6.40
CA VAL A 198 2.46 -3.81 -5.29
C VAL A 198 1.67 -4.93 -4.61
N ALA A 199 1.04 -5.82 -5.40
CA ALA A 199 0.30 -6.95 -4.85
C ALA A 199 1.20 -7.91 -4.04
N ARG A 200 2.44 -8.18 -4.50
CA ARG A 200 3.44 -8.98 -3.75
C ARG A 200 3.88 -8.30 -2.46
N GLY A 201 4.06 -6.98 -2.48
CA GLY A 201 4.35 -6.21 -1.28
C GLY A 201 3.24 -6.33 -0.24
N LEU A 202 1.97 -6.21 -0.67
CA LEU A 202 0.81 -6.42 0.20
C LEU A 202 0.67 -7.88 0.66
N GLU A 203 0.93 -8.86 -0.21
CA GLU A 203 0.90 -10.28 0.16
C GLU A 203 1.90 -10.57 1.28
N PHE A 204 3.10 -10.02 1.17
CA PHE A 204 4.11 -10.13 2.22
C PHE A 204 3.64 -9.50 3.54
N LEU A 205 3.02 -8.31 3.50
CA LEU A 205 2.48 -7.66 4.69
C LEU A 205 1.34 -8.46 5.33
N HIS A 206 0.41 -8.98 4.51
CA HIS A 206 -0.81 -9.63 5.00
C HIS A 206 -0.60 -11.09 5.42
N CYS A 207 0.32 -11.81 4.78
CA CYS A 207 0.44 -13.27 4.93
C CYS A 207 1.87 -13.76 5.16
N GLY A 208 2.89 -12.99 4.74
CA GLY A 208 4.26 -13.50 4.66
C GLY A 208 5.12 -13.21 5.88
N ALA A 209 4.94 -12.04 6.51
CA ALA A 209 5.80 -11.60 7.59
C ALA A 209 5.48 -12.31 8.92
N TYR A 210 4.19 -12.33 9.28
CA TYR A 210 3.66 -13.00 10.47
C TYR A 210 2.30 -13.59 10.13
N PRO A 211 2.18 -14.93 9.96
CA PRO A 211 0.95 -15.57 9.47
C PRO A 211 -0.30 -15.26 10.31
N ASP A 212 -0.13 -15.13 11.63
CA ASP A 212 -1.24 -14.92 12.57
C ASP A 212 -1.53 -13.44 12.85
N LEU A 213 -0.64 -12.53 12.42
CA LEU A 213 -0.71 -11.10 12.71
C LEU A 213 -0.37 -10.28 11.44
N PRO A 214 -1.34 -10.02 10.56
CA PRO A 214 -1.12 -9.26 9.35
C PRO A 214 -0.76 -7.80 9.67
N PHE A 215 0.15 -7.22 8.88
CA PHE A 215 0.35 -5.79 8.85
C PHE A 215 -0.61 -5.15 7.85
N ILE A 216 -1.25 -4.07 8.22
CA ILE A 216 -2.14 -3.27 7.40
C ILE A 216 -1.39 -1.98 7.04
N HIS A 217 -1.26 -1.69 5.75
CA HIS A 217 -0.53 -0.50 5.27
C HIS A 217 -1.27 0.80 5.61
N TRP A 218 -2.59 0.80 5.46
CA TRP A 218 -3.53 1.86 5.79
C TRP A 218 -3.46 3.14 4.93
N ASP A 219 -2.37 3.43 4.25
CA ASP A 219 -2.22 4.60 3.35
C ASP A 219 -1.72 4.18 1.96
N LEU A 220 -2.30 3.09 1.41
CA LEU A 220 -1.97 2.63 0.08
C LEU A 220 -2.60 3.56 -0.97
N LYS A 221 -1.73 4.20 -1.79
CA LYS A 221 -2.10 5.10 -2.88
C LYS A 221 -0.95 5.25 -3.86
N SER A 222 -1.21 5.77 -5.06
CA SER A 222 -0.18 5.94 -6.10
C SER A 222 1.00 6.82 -5.65
N ALA A 223 0.77 7.83 -4.80
CA ALA A 223 1.84 8.66 -4.23
C ALA A 223 2.81 7.90 -3.30
N ASN A 224 2.37 6.78 -2.70
CA ASN A 224 3.17 5.96 -1.79
C ASN A 224 3.77 4.71 -2.47
N ILE A 225 3.68 4.61 -3.80
CA ILE A 225 4.31 3.58 -4.61
C ILE A 225 5.48 4.22 -5.33
N LEU A 226 6.71 3.84 -4.95
CA LEU A 226 7.93 4.38 -5.52
C LEU A 226 8.51 3.43 -6.57
N LEU A 227 9.14 4.01 -7.61
CA LEU A 227 9.62 3.30 -8.78
C LEU A 227 11.14 3.42 -8.92
N ASP A 228 11.81 2.30 -9.16
CA ASP A 228 13.22 2.28 -9.52
C ASP A 228 13.43 2.52 -11.03
N MET A 229 14.69 2.51 -11.50
CA MET A 229 15.03 2.74 -12.92
C MET A 229 14.34 1.77 -13.88
N ASN A 230 14.00 0.57 -13.42
CA ASN A 230 13.38 -0.51 -14.22
C ASN A 230 11.87 -0.63 -14.01
N PHE A 231 11.24 0.39 -13.41
CA PHE A 231 9.83 0.37 -12.99
C PHE A 231 9.50 -0.81 -12.05
N ASN A 232 10.46 -1.28 -11.23
CA ASN A 232 10.12 -2.11 -10.09
C ASN A 232 9.46 -1.23 -9.03
N ALA A 233 8.27 -1.66 -8.56
CA ALA A 233 7.51 -0.90 -7.59
C ALA A 233 7.80 -1.34 -6.16
N LYS A 234 7.87 -0.36 -5.25
CA LYS A 234 8.04 -0.57 -3.81
C LYS A 234 7.02 0.26 -3.03
N LEU A 235 6.39 -0.37 -2.04
CA LEU A 235 5.54 0.31 -1.06
C LEU A 235 6.39 1.15 -0.13
N SER A 236 5.91 2.35 0.19
CA SER A 236 6.56 3.32 1.07
C SER A 236 5.55 3.97 2.03
N ASN A 237 6.05 4.79 2.97
CA ASN A 237 5.26 5.57 3.92
C ASN A 237 4.45 4.72 4.91
N PHE A 238 5.16 4.01 5.80
CA PHE A 238 4.58 3.11 6.81
C PHE A 238 4.22 3.80 8.13
N GLY A 239 4.26 5.13 8.20
CA GLY A 239 3.98 5.88 9.43
C GLY A 239 2.58 5.69 10.01
N LEU A 240 1.61 5.22 9.21
CA LEU A 240 0.26 4.88 9.65
C LEU A 240 0.03 3.37 9.79
N ALA A 241 0.94 2.54 9.29
CA ALA A 241 0.72 1.10 9.26
C ALA A 241 0.50 0.48 10.66
N LYS A 242 -0.33 -0.55 10.72
CA LYS A 242 -0.78 -1.20 11.96
C LYS A 242 -0.61 -2.72 11.89
N LEU A 243 -0.40 -3.30 13.07
CA LEU A 243 -0.36 -4.75 13.27
C LEU A 243 -1.76 -5.25 13.65
N GLY A 244 -2.28 -6.23 12.88
CA GLY A 244 -3.55 -6.88 13.13
C GLY A 244 -4.79 -6.02 12.83
N PRO A 245 -5.98 -6.59 12.94
CA PRO A 245 -7.22 -5.81 12.85
C PRO A 245 -7.30 -4.79 13.99
N VAL A 246 -7.59 -3.54 13.67
CA VAL A 246 -7.67 -2.44 14.64
C VAL A 246 -9.09 -1.88 14.65
N ALA A 247 -9.73 -1.86 15.82
CA ALA A 247 -10.96 -1.13 16.02
C ALA A 247 -10.66 0.38 15.97
N THR A 248 -11.38 1.13 15.15
CA THR A 248 -11.31 2.59 15.14
C THR A 248 -12.27 3.12 16.18
N HIS A 249 -11.76 3.90 17.13
CA HIS A 249 -12.63 4.64 18.03
C HIS A 249 -13.20 5.86 17.28
N VAL A 250 -14.47 6.15 17.51
CA VAL A 250 -15.23 7.23 16.86
C VAL A 250 -14.58 8.63 17.08
N SER A 251 -13.65 8.75 18.01
CA SER A 251 -12.90 9.99 18.31
C SER A 251 -11.66 10.21 17.44
N ASP A 252 -11.17 9.19 16.75
CA ASP A 252 -10.04 9.35 15.85
C ASP A 252 -10.56 9.88 14.50
N SER A 253 -10.10 11.06 14.10
CA SER A 253 -10.35 11.58 12.75
C SER A 253 -10.08 10.46 11.74
N VAL A 254 -11.01 10.24 10.80
CA VAL A 254 -10.82 9.26 9.72
C VAL A 254 -9.50 9.59 9.04
N MET A 255 -8.46 8.79 9.36
CA MET A 255 -7.15 8.91 8.72
C MET A 255 -7.18 8.14 7.42
N GLY A 256 -6.63 8.71 6.38
CA GLY A 256 -6.57 8.11 5.05
C GLY A 256 -6.65 9.18 3.98
N THR A 257 -6.43 8.78 2.74
CA THR A 257 -6.50 9.69 1.60
C THR A 257 -7.88 9.56 0.95
N ASP A 258 -8.51 10.71 0.66
CA ASP A 258 -9.80 10.75 -0.03
C ASP A 258 -9.76 9.94 -1.33
N GLY A 259 -10.83 9.20 -1.58
CA GLY A 259 -10.94 8.31 -2.74
C GLY A 259 -10.35 6.91 -2.56
N TYR A 260 -9.39 6.70 -1.65
CA TYR A 260 -8.79 5.39 -1.37
C TYR A 260 -9.32 4.72 -0.10
N CYS A 261 -10.04 5.47 0.73
CA CYS A 261 -10.56 4.98 1.99
C CYS A 261 -11.67 3.94 1.77
N ALA A 262 -11.52 2.78 2.38
CA ALA A 262 -12.53 1.73 2.34
C ALA A 262 -13.82 2.18 3.04
N PRO A 263 -15.03 1.92 2.48
CA PRO A 263 -16.28 2.45 3.01
C PRO A 263 -16.60 1.98 4.43
N GLU A 264 -16.27 0.75 4.80
CA GLU A 264 -16.46 0.25 6.16
C GLU A 264 -15.64 1.05 7.18
N TYR A 265 -14.41 1.43 6.81
CA TYR A 265 -13.54 2.22 7.66
C TYR A 265 -14.03 3.67 7.76
N ALA A 266 -14.43 4.28 6.65
CA ALA A 266 -15.01 5.64 6.63
C ALA A 266 -16.26 5.76 7.51
N MET A 267 -17.01 4.67 7.71
CA MET A 267 -18.20 4.60 8.57
C MET A 267 -17.88 4.21 10.03
N GLY A 268 -16.62 4.25 10.46
CA GLY A 268 -16.22 3.92 11.83
C GLY A 268 -16.09 2.44 12.13
N GLY A 269 -15.94 1.60 11.10
CA GLY A 269 -15.70 0.17 11.23
C GLY A 269 -14.24 -0.19 11.50
N GLN A 270 -13.95 -1.48 11.50
CA GLN A 270 -12.59 -1.98 11.74
C GLN A 270 -11.70 -1.80 10.52
N LEU A 271 -10.45 -1.38 10.76
CA LEU A 271 -9.36 -1.45 9.79
C LEU A 271 -8.85 -2.90 9.71
N THR A 272 -8.86 -3.47 8.52
CA THR A 272 -8.46 -4.85 8.27
C THR A 272 -7.61 -4.95 6.99
N PRO A 273 -6.94 -6.08 6.71
CA PRO A 273 -6.30 -6.30 5.41
C PRO A 273 -7.23 -6.09 4.22
N LYS A 274 -8.56 -6.28 4.40
CA LYS A 274 -9.55 -5.99 3.34
C LYS A 274 -9.69 -4.51 3.02
N SER A 275 -9.31 -3.63 3.94
CA SER A 275 -9.27 -2.19 3.68
C SER A 275 -8.12 -1.84 2.73
N ASP A 276 -6.94 -2.45 2.87
CA ASP A 276 -5.84 -2.32 1.91
C ASP A 276 -6.21 -2.89 0.52
N ILE A 277 -7.01 -3.98 0.48
CA ILE A 277 -7.49 -4.54 -0.79
C ILE A 277 -8.38 -3.54 -1.53
N PHE A 278 -9.23 -2.78 -0.81
CA PHE A 278 -10.02 -1.71 -1.43
C PHE A 278 -9.12 -0.64 -2.04
N SER A 279 -8.16 -0.12 -1.26
CA SER A 279 -7.20 0.89 -1.72
C SER A 279 -6.36 0.39 -2.90
N PHE A 280 -5.98 -0.90 -2.90
CA PHE A 280 -5.32 -1.56 -4.03
C PHE A 280 -6.20 -1.56 -5.29
N GLY A 281 -7.49 -1.86 -5.15
CA GLY A 281 -8.46 -1.81 -6.24
C GLY A 281 -8.57 -0.41 -6.85
N VAL A 282 -8.58 0.64 -6.03
CA VAL A 282 -8.59 2.04 -6.47
C VAL A 282 -7.31 2.37 -7.24
N MET A 283 -6.14 1.99 -6.72
CA MET A 283 -4.85 2.15 -7.41
C MET A 283 -4.81 1.41 -8.75
N LEU A 284 -5.39 0.20 -8.85
CA LEU A 284 -5.52 -0.50 -10.13
C LEU A 284 -6.38 0.28 -11.13
N LEU A 285 -7.46 0.91 -10.69
CA LEU A 285 -8.27 1.76 -11.55
C LEU A 285 -7.49 2.97 -12.06
N GLU A 286 -6.66 3.59 -11.22
CA GLU A 286 -5.77 4.66 -11.65
C GLU A 286 -4.76 4.19 -12.70
N LEU A 287 -4.13 3.02 -12.50
CA LEU A 287 -3.22 2.41 -13.47
C LEU A 287 -3.90 2.12 -14.81
N ILE A 288 -5.16 1.70 -14.78
CA ILE A 288 -5.92 1.35 -16.00
C ILE A 288 -6.36 2.59 -16.75
N THR A 289 -6.90 3.57 -16.01
CA THR A 289 -7.69 4.67 -16.60
C THR A 289 -6.89 5.96 -16.75
N GLY A 290 -5.76 6.12 -16.07
CA GLY A 290 -5.03 7.38 -15.97
C GLY A 290 -5.81 8.48 -15.24
N ARG A 291 -6.81 8.15 -14.41
CA ARG A 291 -7.66 9.11 -13.68
C ARG A 291 -7.42 9.02 -12.20
N LYS A 292 -7.37 10.17 -11.52
CA LYS A 292 -7.18 10.24 -10.07
C LYS A 292 -8.38 9.70 -9.27
N ALA A 293 -8.09 9.08 -8.13
CA ALA A 293 -9.07 8.55 -7.19
C ALA A 293 -10.10 9.58 -6.67
N GLU A 294 -9.71 10.83 -6.53
CA GLU A 294 -10.57 11.95 -6.11
C GLU A 294 -11.84 12.13 -6.97
N GLN A 295 -11.85 11.57 -8.18
CA GLN A 295 -13.00 11.61 -9.10
C GLN A 295 -14.03 10.50 -8.81
N ASN A 296 -14.01 9.90 -7.64
CA ASN A 296 -14.87 8.77 -7.27
C ASN A 296 -14.82 7.61 -8.28
N ILE A 297 -13.62 7.26 -8.68
CA ILE A 297 -13.33 6.29 -9.73
C ILE A 297 -13.88 4.90 -9.41
N ALA A 298 -13.99 4.55 -8.12
CA ALA A 298 -14.56 3.28 -7.67
C ALA A 298 -16.06 3.15 -7.99
N ALA A 299 -16.82 4.25 -7.92
CA ALA A 299 -18.24 4.24 -8.26
C ALA A 299 -18.52 4.29 -9.77
N TRP A 300 -17.54 4.74 -10.56
CA TRP A 300 -17.73 5.08 -11.96
C TRP A 300 -17.66 3.87 -12.91
N GLY A 301 -16.91 2.81 -12.57
CA GLY A 301 -16.43 1.82 -13.53
C GLY A 301 -17.29 0.59 -13.77
N PHE A 302 -18.12 0.13 -12.85
CA PHE A 302 -18.57 -1.26 -12.83
C PHE A 302 -19.88 -1.63 -13.52
N PRO A 303 -20.83 -0.72 -13.82
CA PRO A 303 -22.07 -1.11 -14.50
C PRO A 303 -21.90 -1.65 -15.93
N ASN A 304 -20.72 -1.45 -16.55
CA ASN A 304 -20.53 -1.63 -17.99
C ASN A 304 -19.53 -2.73 -18.41
N LEU A 305 -18.97 -3.52 -17.48
CA LEU A 305 -17.98 -4.57 -17.80
C LEU A 305 -18.50 -5.72 -18.68
N GLY A 306 -19.81 -5.78 -18.95
CA GLY A 306 -20.43 -6.74 -19.85
C GLY A 306 -20.28 -6.43 -21.34
N ASP A 307 -20.00 -5.18 -21.72
CA ASP A 307 -19.87 -4.76 -23.13
C ASP A 307 -18.39 -4.56 -23.51
N PRO A 308 -17.81 -5.42 -24.38
CA PRO A 308 -16.41 -5.31 -24.79
C PRO A 308 -16.04 -3.95 -25.41
N ARG A 309 -16.98 -3.27 -26.08
CA ARG A 309 -16.73 -1.96 -26.69
C ARG A 309 -16.59 -0.87 -25.65
N LYS A 310 -17.29 -1.00 -24.53
CA LYS A 310 -17.19 -0.07 -23.40
C LYS A 310 -15.93 -0.29 -22.57
N ILE A 311 -15.44 -1.53 -22.48
CA ILE A 311 -14.21 -1.86 -21.76
C ILE A 311 -13.01 -1.05 -22.27
N ILE A 312 -12.86 -0.92 -23.60
CA ILE A 312 -11.75 -0.17 -24.21
C ILE A 312 -11.76 1.31 -23.82
N GLN A 313 -12.95 1.90 -23.59
CA GLN A 313 -13.11 3.30 -23.21
C GLN A 313 -12.61 3.61 -21.79
N PHE A 314 -12.37 2.58 -20.97
CA PHE A 314 -11.79 2.73 -19.63
C PHE A 314 -10.27 2.87 -19.65
N ALA A 315 -9.60 2.42 -20.70
CA ALA A 315 -8.17 2.51 -20.79
C ALA A 315 -7.71 3.97 -20.88
N ASP A 316 -6.58 4.25 -20.21
CA ASP A 316 -5.91 5.53 -20.29
C ASP A 316 -5.68 5.93 -21.78
N PRO A 317 -6.17 7.09 -22.21
CA PRO A 317 -5.95 7.58 -23.57
C PRO A 317 -4.47 7.66 -23.96
N LEU A 318 -3.58 7.90 -22.99
CA LEU A 318 -2.13 7.95 -23.22
C LEU A 318 -1.54 6.60 -23.67
N LEU A 319 -2.24 5.49 -23.44
CA LEU A 319 -1.85 4.19 -23.97
C LEU A 319 -2.10 4.06 -25.48
N GLN A 320 -2.92 4.92 -26.08
CA GLN A 320 -3.19 4.97 -27.54
C GLN A 320 -3.61 3.62 -28.14
N GLY A 321 -4.35 2.81 -27.37
CA GLY A 321 -4.77 1.48 -27.78
C GLY A 321 -3.68 0.40 -27.69
N ARG A 322 -2.48 0.72 -27.22
CA ARG A 322 -1.35 -0.21 -27.07
C ARG A 322 -1.51 -1.07 -25.80
N PHE A 323 -2.50 -1.92 -25.81
CA PHE A 323 -2.77 -2.92 -24.75
C PHE A 323 -3.61 -4.09 -25.31
N PRO A 324 -3.46 -5.32 -24.77
CA PRO A 324 -4.33 -6.44 -25.15
C PRO A 324 -5.70 -6.30 -24.45
N THR A 325 -6.77 -6.27 -25.22
CA THR A 325 -8.14 -6.07 -24.70
C THR A 325 -8.55 -7.12 -23.66
N HIS A 326 -8.11 -8.36 -23.83
CA HIS A 326 -8.41 -9.42 -22.86
C HIS A 326 -7.71 -9.18 -21.51
N CYS A 327 -6.45 -8.71 -21.51
CA CYS A 327 -5.73 -8.34 -20.29
C CYS A 327 -6.36 -7.13 -19.60
N LEU A 328 -6.76 -6.11 -20.37
CA LEU A 328 -7.51 -4.96 -19.85
C LEU A 328 -8.79 -5.41 -19.13
N LYS A 329 -9.52 -6.37 -19.72
CA LYS A 329 -10.71 -6.94 -19.08
C LYS A 329 -10.39 -7.63 -17.76
N TYR A 330 -9.33 -8.43 -17.68
CA TYR A 330 -8.90 -9.05 -16.42
C TYR A 330 -8.55 -8.02 -15.36
N MET A 331 -7.78 -7.01 -15.73
CA MET A 331 -7.42 -5.94 -14.80
C MET A 331 -8.62 -5.20 -14.23
N LEU A 332 -9.62 -4.87 -15.07
CA LEU A 332 -10.87 -4.25 -14.64
C LEU A 332 -11.69 -5.17 -13.72
N VAL A 333 -11.76 -6.46 -14.01
CA VAL A 333 -12.45 -7.44 -13.14
C VAL A 333 -11.76 -7.50 -11.78
N ILE A 334 -10.41 -7.58 -11.73
CA ILE A 334 -9.66 -7.59 -10.47
C ILE A 334 -9.95 -6.31 -9.68
N ALA A 335 -9.85 -5.15 -10.31
CA ALA A 335 -10.16 -3.88 -9.67
C ALA A 335 -11.59 -3.88 -9.09
N GLY A 336 -12.58 -4.34 -9.87
CA GLY A 336 -13.98 -4.39 -9.49
C GLY A 336 -14.28 -5.26 -8.28
N VAL A 337 -13.63 -6.42 -8.16
CA VAL A 337 -13.82 -7.26 -6.97
C VAL A 337 -13.08 -6.72 -5.76
N CYS A 338 -12.00 -5.94 -5.96
CA CYS A 338 -11.27 -5.30 -4.86
C CYS A 338 -12.07 -4.14 -4.23
N VAL A 339 -12.79 -3.33 -5.02
CA VAL A 339 -13.54 -2.16 -4.53
C VAL A 339 -14.98 -2.47 -4.12
N GLN A 340 -15.30 -3.73 -3.83
CA GLN A 340 -16.61 -4.10 -3.31
C GLN A 340 -16.89 -3.40 -1.97
N GLU A 341 -18.12 -2.93 -1.77
CA GLU A 341 -18.54 -2.25 -0.54
C GLU A 341 -18.33 -3.14 0.69
N ARG A 342 -18.78 -4.41 0.60
CA ARG A 342 -18.64 -5.37 1.70
C ARG A 342 -17.23 -5.97 1.71
N PRO A 343 -16.46 -5.85 2.81
CA PRO A 343 -15.11 -6.41 2.91
C PRO A 343 -15.04 -7.93 2.65
N SER A 344 -16.09 -8.67 3.05
CA SER A 344 -16.18 -10.11 2.83
C SER A 344 -16.23 -10.51 1.34
N ASN A 345 -16.69 -9.62 0.47
CA ASN A 345 -16.77 -9.87 -0.97
C ASN A 345 -15.43 -9.60 -1.69
N ARG A 346 -14.48 -8.92 -1.03
CA ARG A 346 -13.15 -8.65 -1.57
C ARG A 346 -12.30 -9.92 -1.49
N PRO A 347 -11.47 -10.22 -2.52
CA PRO A 347 -10.60 -11.40 -2.53
C PRO A 347 -9.51 -11.33 -1.47
N GLN A 348 -8.84 -12.46 -1.22
CA GLN A 348 -7.56 -12.51 -0.51
C GLN A 348 -6.45 -12.03 -1.46
N ILE A 349 -5.41 -11.42 -0.89
CA ILE A 349 -4.31 -10.86 -1.69
C ILE A 349 -3.59 -11.92 -2.53
N SER A 350 -3.41 -13.13 -2.02
CA SER A 350 -2.76 -14.24 -2.74
C SER A 350 -3.50 -14.63 -4.02
N GLY A 351 -4.84 -14.58 -4.00
CA GLY A 351 -5.63 -14.79 -5.20
C GLY A 351 -5.42 -13.69 -6.24
N ILE A 352 -5.31 -12.42 -5.79
CA ILE A 352 -5.01 -11.28 -6.65
C ILE A 352 -3.63 -11.45 -7.29
N VAL A 353 -2.60 -11.78 -6.50
CA VAL A 353 -1.23 -12.03 -6.99
C VAL A 353 -1.23 -13.09 -8.09
N SER A 354 -1.90 -14.22 -7.87
CA SER A 354 -1.97 -15.31 -8.83
C SER A 354 -2.57 -14.87 -10.18
N VAL A 355 -3.67 -14.12 -10.14
CA VAL A 355 -4.33 -13.65 -11.37
C VAL A 355 -3.48 -12.58 -12.08
N LEU A 356 -2.88 -11.65 -11.34
CA LEU A 356 -2.00 -10.63 -11.92
C LEU A 356 -0.75 -11.26 -12.57
N GLN A 357 -0.17 -12.30 -11.96
CA GLN A 357 0.94 -13.06 -12.57
C GLN A 357 0.52 -13.74 -13.86
N TYR A 358 -0.69 -14.33 -13.90
CA TYR A 358 -1.25 -14.88 -15.14
C TYR A 358 -1.38 -13.80 -16.23
N VAL A 359 -1.91 -12.60 -15.88
CA VAL A 359 -2.03 -11.49 -16.83
C VAL A 359 -0.65 -11.03 -17.32
N ALA A 360 0.34 -10.94 -16.41
CA ALA A 360 1.71 -10.55 -16.74
C ALA A 360 2.44 -11.56 -17.66
N ALA A 361 2.05 -12.83 -17.59
CA ALA A 361 2.63 -13.89 -18.44
C ALA A 361 2.03 -13.94 -19.84
N GLN A 362 0.96 -13.17 -20.12
CA GLN A 362 0.37 -13.13 -21.47
C GLN A 362 1.31 -12.41 -22.44
N PRO A 363 1.68 -13.02 -23.57
CA PRO A 363 2.55 -12.38 -24.53
C PRO A 363 1.87 -11.14 -25.11
N TYR A 364 2.53 -10.01 -25.03
CA TYR A 364 2.09 -8.78 -25.67
C TYR A 364 3.31 -8.00 -26.17
N ASN A 365 3.36 -7.81 -27.49
CA ASN A 365 4.28 -6.89 -28.13
C ASN A 365 3.47 -5.71 -28.65
N PRO A 366 3.76 -4.46 -28.22
CA PRO A 366 3.05 -3.27 -28.68
C PRO A 366 3.43 -2.79 -30.09
N ASP A 367 4.45 -3.41 -30.74
CA ASP A 367 4.97 -3.03 -32.07
C ASP A 367 4.11 -3.57 -33.21
#